data_e4ab519da1d23df8d329dd913e0b23f5
#
_entry.id   e4ab519da1d23df8d329dd913e0b23f5
#
_cell.length_a   1.000
_cell.length_b   1.000
_cell.length_c   1.000
_cell.angle_alpha   90.00
_cell.angle_beta   90.00
_cell.angle_gamma   90.00
#
_symmetry.space_group_name_H-M   'P 1'
#
loop_
_entity.id
_entity.type
_entity.pdbx_description
1 polymer ?
#
loop_
_entity_poly.entity_id
_entity_poly.type
_entity_poly.pdbx_seq_one_letter_code
_entity_poly.pdbx_strand_id
1 'polypeptide(L)'
;MNKKYLLKNSEKAGKSARIFAKAVDLFLCLLLSIFFYPVGILLAVFYLSVSDALQKGQSVGKKLMGFNVISMEDGEYCSIKQSAIRNLPLSLPLFFAIIPIWGWIIWILSGTFFFALELYLLIKLDSGNRLGDVMADTTVNAMIGPDKEPLSSWFAKQERG
;
A
#
# COMPACT_ATOMS: atom_id res chain seq x y z
N MET A 1 12.33 19.43 16.06
CA MET A 1 13.14 18.44 15.30
C MET A 1 12.32 18.00 14.09
N ASN A 2 12.86 18.05 12.89
CA ASN A 2 12.06 18.01 11.66
C ASN A 2 11.62 16.56 11.34
N LYS A 3 10.34 16.21 11.56
CA LYS A 3 9.73 14.87 11.32
C LYS A 3 10.11 14.28 9.93
N LYS A 4 10.34 15.15 8.96
CA LYS A 4 10.73 14.81 7.59
C LYS A 4 12.09 14.07 7.46
N TYR A 5 13.03 14.31 8.39
CA TYR A 5 14.36 13.67 8.35
C TYR A 5 14.35 12.23 8.89
N LEU A 6 13.53 11.95 9.88
CA LEU A 6 13.43 10.61 10.48
C LEU A 6 12.70 9.65 9.52
N LEU A 7 11.68 10.13 8.82
CA LEU A 7 11.00 9.39 7.77
C LEU A 7 11.95 9.07 6.59
N LYS A 8 12.84 9.99 6.23
CA LYS A 8 13.81 9.80 5.13
C LYS A 8 14.83 8.69 5.39
N ASN A 9 15.24 8.47 6.63
CA ASN A 9 16.23 7.43 6.96
C ASN A 9 15.64 6.03 7.09
N SER A 10 14.39 5.89 7.54
CA SER A 10 13.70 4.59 7.60
C SER A 10 13.29 4.08 6.20
N GLU A 11 13.09 4.98 5.25
CA GLU A 11 12.59 4.65 3.90
C GLU A 11 13.65 4.03 2.98
N LYS A 12 14.91 4.41 3.10
CA LYS A 12 15.97 3.97 2.17
C LYS A 12 16.27 2.47 2.22
N ALA A 13 16.06 1.83 3.35
CA ALA A 13 16.36 0.41 3.54
C ALA A 13 15.26 -0.54 3.03
N GLY A 14 14.07 -0.04 2.70
CA GLY A 14 12.87 -0.85 2.52
C GLY A 14 12.29 -0.93 1.10
N LYS A 15 12.88 -0.30 0.06
CA LYS A 15 12.25 -0.24 -1.28
C LYS A 15 12.00 -1.64 -1.87
N SER A 16 12.98 -2.54 -1.83
CA SER A 16 12.83 -3.91 -2.32
C SER A 16 11.81 -4.73 -1.52
N ALA A 17 11.84 -4.61 -0.21
CA ALA A 17 10.88 -5.29 0.66
C ALA A 17 9.43 -4.76 0.48
N ARG A 18 9.26 -3.47 0.16
CA ARG A 18 7.96 -2.88 -0.19
C ARG A 18 7.41 -3.42 -1.50
N ILE A 19 8.28 -3.63 -2.51
CA ILE A 19 7.91 -4.27 -3.78
C ILE A 19 7.47 -5.71 -3.51
N PHE A 20 8.23 -6.45 -2.70
CA PHE A 20 7.91 -7.82 -2.35
C PHE A 20 6.59 -7.93 -1.58
N ALA A 21 6.35 -7.08 -0.59
CA ALA A 21 5.08 -7.01 0.13
C ALA A 21 3.90 -6.79 -0.82
N LYS A 22 4.04 -5.87 -1.78
CA LYS A 22 2.99 -5.61 -2.79
C LYS A 22 2.80 -6.79 -3.74
N ALA A 23 3.88 -7.48 -4.13
CA ALA A 23 3.80 -8.68 -4.95
C ALA A 23 2.99 -9.79 -4.27
N VAL A 24 3.16 -9.99 -2.95
CA VAL A 24 2.36 -10.93 -2.16
C VAL A 24 0.87 -10.55 -2.18
N ASP A 25 0.54 -9.28 -1.97
CA ASP A 25 -0.85 -8.81 -1.99
C ASP A 25 -1.48 -9.00 -3.37
N LEU A 26 -0.75 -8.68 -4.45
CA LEU A 26 -1.22 -8.90 -5.82
C LEU A 26 -1.38 -10.39 -6.17
N PHE A 27 -0.49 -11.24 -5.66
CA PHE A 27 -0.61 -12.68 -5.82
C PHE A 27 -1.87 -13.23 -5.15
N LEU A 28 -2.21 -12.76 -3.96
CA LEU A 28 -3.48 -13.10 -3.30
C LEU A 28 -4.69 -12.65 -4.13
N CYS A 29 -4.66 -11.44 -4.67
CA CYS A 29 -5.72 -10.96 -5.57
C CYS A 29 -5.87 -11.81 -6.82
N LEU A 30 -4.76 -12.24 -7.41
CA LEU A 30 -4.76 -13.13 -8.59
C LEU A 30 -5.37 -14.48 -8.26
N LEU A 31 -5.02 -15.09 -7.13
CA LEU A 31 -5.63 -16.35 -6.69
C LEU A 31 -7.15 -16.20 -6.51
N LEU A 32 -7.59 -15.14 -5.80
CA LEU A 32 -9.02 -14.89 -5.63
C LEU A 32 -9.73 -14.70 -6.96
N SER A 33 -9.12 -13.97 -7.90
CA SER A 33 -9.72 -13.69 -9.21
C SER A 33 -9.87 -14.95 -10.07
N ILE A 34 -8.90 -15.86 -10.02
CA ILE A 34 -8.93 -17.11 -10.82
C ILE A 34 -9.92 -18.12 -10.23
N PHE A 35 -9.83 -18.38 -8.91
CA PHE A 35 -10.63 -19.45 -8.30
C PHE A 35 -12.11 -19.13 -8.19
N PHE A 36 -12.47 -17.86 -8.06
CA PHE A 36 -13.85 -17.45 -7.82
C PHE A 36 -14.42 -16.52 -8.90
N TYR A 37 -13.92 -16.61 -10.13
CA TYR A 37 -14.40 -15.76 -11.23
C TYR A 37 -15.92 -15.90 -11.44
N PRO A 38 -16.69 -14.80 -11.65
CA PRO A 38 -16.28 -13.38 -11.65
C PRO A 38 -16.31 -12.71 -10.26
N VAL A 39 -16.90 -13.36 -9.26
CA VAL A 39 -17.03 -12.82 -7.88
C VAL A 39 -15.66 -12.57 -7.25
N GLY A 40 -14.68 -13.41 -7.57
CA GLY A 40 -13.31 -13.26 -7.07
C GLY A 40 -12.65 -11.95 -7.45
N ILE A 41 -13.00 -11.37 -8.60
CA ILE A 41 -12.50 -10.03 -8.99
C ILE A 41 -13.05 -8.95 -8.05
N LEU A 42 -14.34 -9.02 -7.72
CA LEU A 42 -14.94 -8.08 -6.76
C LEU A 42 -14.30 -8.21 -5.38
N LEU A 43 -14.05 -9.44 -4.93
CA LEU A 43 -13.35 -9.70 -3.66
C LEU A 43 -11.91 -9.18 -3.69
N ALA A 44 -11.20 -9.34 -4.80
CA ALA A 44 -9.84 -8.84 -4.98
C ALA A 44 -9.80 -7.29 -4.98
N VAL A 45 -10.74 -6.63 -5.68
CA VAL A 45 -10.89 -5.16 -5.66
C VAL A 45 -11.20 -4.68 -4.25
N PHE A 46 -12.14 -5.33 -3.56
CA PHE A 46 -12.48 -5.00 -2.17
C PHE A 46 -11.28 -5.19 -1.25
N TYR A 47 -10.60 -6.34 -1.33
CA TYR A 47 -9.39 -6.60 -0.55
C TYR A 47 -8.33 -5.51 -0.79
N LEU A 48 -7.99 -5.19 -2.03
CA LEU A 48 -7.03 -4.13 -2.33
C LEU A 48 -7.45 -2.78 -1.74
N SER A 49 -8.73 -2.44 -1.83
CA SER A 49 -9.24 -1.17 -1.33
C SER A 49 -9.12 -1.02 0.18
N VAL A 50 -9.27 -2.10 0.95
CA VAL A 50 -9.24 -2.05 2.42
C VAL A 50 -7.95 -2.60 3.02
N SER A 51 -7.10 -3.27 2.24
CA SER A 51 -5.95 -4.04 2.73
C SER A 51 -5.02 -3.25 3.65
N ASP A 52 -4.77 -1.99 3.31
CA ASP A 52 -3.83 -1.14 4.05
C ASP A 52 -4.44 -0.48 5.31
N ALA A 53 -5.76 -0.57 5.48
CA ALA A 53 -6.45 -0.16 6.70
C ALA A 53 -6.66 -1.31 7.70
N LEU A 54 -6.42 -2.57 7.26
CA LEU A 54 -6.56 -3.72 8.13
C LEU A 54 -5.43 -3.78 9.17
N GLN A 55 -5.69 -4.41 10.30
CA GLN A 55 -4.69 -4.82 11.29
C GLN A 55 -3.60 -3.75 11.58
N LYS A 56 -3.99 -2.56 12.00
CA LYS A 56 -3.05 -1.46 12.32
C LYS A 56 -2.26 -0.96 11.08
N GLY A 57 -2.95 -0.74 9.97
CA GLY A 57 -2.32 -0.21 8.75
C GLY A 57 -1.49 -1.22 7.97
N GLN A 58 -1.81 -2.52 8.06
CA GLN A 58 -1.04 -3.58 7.42
C GLN A 58 -1.88 -4.43 6.48
N SER A 59 -1.46 -4.55 5.23
CA SER A 59 -1.90 -5.65 4.36
C SER A 59 -1.17 -6.96 4.73
N VAL A 60 -1.62 -8.08 4.17
CA VAL A 60 -0.99 -9.39 4.41
C VAL A 60 0.49 -9.36 4.02
N GLY A 61 0.82 -8.83 2.83
CA GLY A 61 2.19 -8.71 2.37
C GLY A 61 3.04 -7.79 3.25
N LYS A 62 2.50 -6.66 3.71
CA LYS A 62 3.20 -5.74 4.61
C LYS A 62 3.40 -6.31 5.99
N LYS A 63 2.45 -7.09 6.50
CA LYS A 63 2.59 -7.78 7.77
C LYS A 63 3.75 -8.78 7.75
N LEU A 64 3.93 -9.51 6.65
CA LEU A 64 5.07 -10.43 6.48
C LEU A 64 6.42 -9.70 6.50
N MET A 65 6.46 -8.47 5.97
CA MET A 65 7.70 -7.67 5.90
C MET A 65 7.91 -6.74 7.11
N GLY A 66 7.00 -6.72 8.09
CA GLY A 66 7.08 -5.84 9.25
C GLY A 66 6.88 -4.36 8.91
N PHE A 67 6.03 -4.04 7.93
CA PHE A 67 5.68 -2.68 7.56
C PHE A 67 4.26 -2.32 7.98
N ASN A 68 4.02 -1.04 8.26
CA ASN A 68 2.71 -0.47 8.42
C ASN A 68 2.56 0.82 7.61
N VAL A 69 1.32 1.21 7.40
CA VAL A 69 0.95 2.45 6.73
C VAL A 69 0.41 3.41 7.74
N ILE A 70 0.93 4.63 7.71
CA ILE A 70 0.47 5.72 8.55
C ILE A 70 0.06 6.92 7.71
N SER A 71 -0.91 7.67 8.19
CA SER A 71 -1.30 8.97 7.67
C SER A 71 -0.19 10.00 7.96
N MET A 72 0.13 10.84 6.99
CA MET A 72 1.11 11.92 7.18
C MET A 72 0.50 13.14 7.88
N GLU A 73 -0.84 13.22 7.93
CA GLU A 73 -1.58 14.32 8.51
C GLU A 73 -1.58 14.25 10.05
N ASP A 74 -2.01 13.13 10.60
CA ASP A 74 -2.19 12.90 12.04
C ASP A 74 -1.20 11.91 12.64
N GLY A 75 -0.48 11.15 11.82
CA GLY A 75 0.45 10.11 12.28
C GLY A 75 -0.23 8.82 12.74
N GLU A 76 -1.55 8.72 12.58
CA GLU A 76 -2.34 7.54 12.91
C GLU A 76 -2.24 6.46 11.84
N TYR A 77 -2.77 5.27 12.12
CA TYR A 77 -2.84 4.21 11.12
C TYR A 77 -3.73 4.59 9.95
N CYS A 78 -3.38 4.09 8.78
CA CYS A 78 -4.12 4.34 7.54
C CYS A 78 -5.61 4.01 7.69
N SER A 79 -6.46 4.99 7.41
CA SER A 79 -7.91 4.82 7.39
C SER A 79 -8.38 4.04 6.15
N ILE A 80 -9.61 3.51 6.18
CA ILE A 80 -10.21 2.80 5.03
C ILE A 80 -10.25 3.72 3.80
N LYS A 81 -10.61 5.00 3.98
CA LYS A 81 -10.65 5.99 2.91
C LYS A 81 -9.27 6.18 2.26
N GLN A 82 -8.24 6.37 3.08
CA GLN A 82 -6.87 6.50 2.60
C GLN A 82 -6.37 5.23 1.92
N SER A 83 -6.71 4.04 2.48
CA SER A 83 -6.39 2.76 1.87
C SER A 83 -7.02 2.61 0.48
N ALA A 84 -8.29 2.98 0.32
CA ALA A 84 -8.97 2.93 -0.97
C ALA A 84 -8.33 3.88 -1.99
N ILE A 85 -8.06 5.13 -1.61
CA ILE A 85 -7.44 6.13 -2.51
C ILE A 85 -6.05 5.69 -2.96
N ARG A 86 -5.21 5.20 -2.04
CA ARG A 86 -3.84 4.79 -2.38
C ARG A 86 -3.76 3.53 -3.25
N ASN A 87 -4.73 2.64 -3.18
CA ASN A 87 -4.78 1.44 -4.00
C ASN A 87 -5.64 1.61 -5.26
N LEU A 88 -6.28 2.77 -5.45
CA LEU A 88 -7.14 3.09 -6.59
C LEU A 88 -6.44 2.88 -7.96
N PRO A 89 -5.17 3.30 -8.16
CA PRO A 89 -4.49 3.07 -9.43
C PRO A 89 -4.40 1.60 -9.85
N LEU A 90 -4.42 0.67 -8.91
CA LEU A 90 -4.37 -0.78 -9.16
C LEU A 90 -5.75 -1.44 -9.10
N SER A 91 -6.63 -0.98 -8.21
CA SER A 91 -7.97 -1.56 -8.04
C SER A 91 -8.91 -1.18 -9.19
N LEU A 92 -8.78 0.04 -9.71
CA LEU A 92 -9.62 0.51 -10.83
C LEU A 92 -9.43 -0.31 -12.12
N PRO A 93 -8.20 -0.57 -12.61
CA PRO A 93 -7.99 -1.46 -13.74
C PRO A 93 -8.52 -2.87 -13.49
N LEU A 94 -8.30 -3.42 -12.29
CA LEU A 94 -8.75 -4.76 -11.94
C LEU A 94 -10.28 -4.91 -12.02
N PHE A 95 -11.02 -3.85 -11.69
CA PHE A 95 -12.48 -3.86 -11.79
C PHE A 95 -12.97 -4.15 -13.20
N PHE A 96 -12.29 -3.66 -14.24
CA PHE A 96 -12.67 -3.94 -15.63
C PHE A 96 -12.50 -5.41 -16.02
N ALA A 97 -11.65 -6.16 -15.31
CA ALA A 97 -11.45 -7.60 -15.60
C ALA A 97 -12.70 -8.46 -15.38
N ILE A 98 -13.78 -7.93 -14.80
CA ILE A 98 -15.09 -8.58 -14.69
C ILE A 98 -15.67 -8.84 -16.09
N ILE A 99 -15.42 -7.96 -17.05
CA ILE A 99 -15.92 -8.08 -18.43
C ILE A 99 -14.99 -9.01 -19.19
N PRO A 100 -15.45 -10.19 -19.62
CA PRO A 100 -14.60 -11.12 -20.36
C PRO A 100 -14.13 -10.51 -21.69
N ILE A 101 -12.93 -10.89 -22.11
CA ILE A 101 -12.25 -10.49 -23.35
C ILE A 101 -11.90 -9.00 -23.36
N TRP A 102 -12.86 -8.09 -23.53
CA TRP A 102 -12.60 -6.64 -23.62
C TRP A 102 -12.08 -6.05 -22.31
N GLY A 103 -12.64 -6.46 -21.19
CA GLY A 103 -12.19 -6.02 -19.88
C GLY A 103 -10.79 -6.51 -19.55
N TRP A 104 -10.42 -7.71 -20.00
CA TRP A 104 -9.05 -8.24 -19.81
C TRP A 104 -8.02 -7.45 -20.60
N ILE A 105 -8.35 -7.05 -21.83
CA ILE A 105 -7.47 -6.18 -22.63
C ILE A 105 -7.26 -4.84 -21.92
N ILE A 106 -8.35 -4.19 -21.47
CA ILE A 106 -8.29 -2.93 -20.73
C ILE A 106 -7.50 -3.11 -19.43
N TRP A 107 -7.74 -4.17 -18.68
CA TRP A 107 -7.05 -4.47 -17.44
C TRP A 107 -5.54 -4.66 -17.65
N ILE A 108 -5.13 -5.44 -18.64
CA ILE A 108 -3.71 -5.68 -18.94
C ILE A 108 -3.01 -4.37 -19.33
N LEU A 109 -3.60 -3.60 -20.24
CA LEU A 109 -3.00 -2.35 -20.73
C LEU A 109 -2.92 -1.29 -19.62
N SER A 110 -4.05 -0.98 -18.97
CA SER A 110 -4.10 0.05 -17.93
C SER A 110 -3.41 -0.41 -16.63
N GLY A 111 -3.57 -1.67 -16.23
CA GLY A 111 -2.94 -2.23 -15.05
C GLY A 111 -1.41 -2.22 -15.17
N THR A 112 -0.87 -2.64 -16.33
CA THR A 112 0.57 -2.60 -16.60
C THR A 112 1.08 -1.17 -16.58
N PHE A 113 0.35 -0.22 -17.18
CA PHE A 113 0.71 1.19 -17.17
C PHE A 113 0.77 1.77 -15.75
N PHE A 114 -0.27 1.60 -14.95
CA PHE A 114 -0.29 2.11 -13.58
C PHE A 114 0.72 1.41 -12.68
N PHE A 115 0.93 0.10 -12.85
CA PHE A 115 1.93 -0.64 -12.11
C PHE A 115 3.36 -0.16 -12.43
N ALA A 116 3.66 0.06 -13.72
CA ALA A 116 4.95 0.60 -14.15
C ALA A 116 5.17 2.02 -13.60
N LEU A 117 4.13 2.86 -13.60
CA LEU A 117 4.17 4.20 -13.06
C LEU A 117 4.42 4.19 -11.54
N GLU A 118 3.72 3.34 -10.78
CA GLU A 118 3.97 3.16 -9.33
C GLU A 118 5.40 2.71 -9.05
N LEU A 119 5.89 1.74 -9.81
CA LEU A 119 7.26 1.22 -9.67
C LEU A 119 8.30 2.29 -10.02
N TYR A 120 8.08 3.04 -11.09
CA TYR A 120 8.95 4.14 -11.50
C TYR A 120 9.04 5.22 -10.42
N LEU A 121 7.91 5.64 -9.86
CA LEU A 121 7.88 6.64 -8.79
C LEU A 121 8.54 6.12 -7.50
N LEU A 122 8.31 4.86 -7.13
CA LEU A 122 8.96 4.24 -5.97
C LEU A 122 10.49 4.26 -6.08
N ILE A 123 11.02 4.04 -7.29
CA ILE A 123 12.47 4.00 -7.52
C ILE A 123 13.06 5.41 -7.62
N LYS A 124 12.40 6.31 -8.37
CA LYS A 124 12.90 7.64 -8.71
C LYS A 124 12.75 8.65 -7.58
N LEU A 125 11.65 8.60 -6.82
CA LEU A 125 11.43 9.53 -5.72
C LEU A 125 12.36 9.20 -4.54
N ASP A 126 13.06 10.21 -4.07
CA ASP A 126 13.92 10.11 -2.87
C ASP A 126 13.11 9.76 -1.62
N SER A 127 11.84 10.17 -1.57
CA SER A 127 10.91 9.82 -0.49
C SER A 127 10.51 8.34 -0.48
N GLY A 128 10.68 7.63 -1.61
CA GLY A 128 10.22 6.25 -1.76
C GLY A 128 8.70 6.10 -1.79
N ASN A 129 7.94 7.18 -1.90
CA ASN A 129 6.49 7.14 -1.97
C ASN A 129 6.02 6.80 -3.38
N ARG A 130 4.99 5.94 -3.46
CA ARG A 130 4.32 5.59 -4.72
C ARG A 130 3.26 6.62 -5.05
N LEU A 131 2.71 6.55 -6.27
CA LEU A 131 1.62 7.43 -6.70
C LEU A 131 0.45 7.41 -5.68
N GLY A 132 0.00 6.22 -5.32
CA GLY A 132 -1.09 6.06 -4.35
C GLY A 132 -0.76 6.61 -2.95
N ASP A 133 0.51 6.51 -2.50
CA ASP A 133 0.95 7.06 -1.22
C ASP A 133 0.81 8.60 -1.21
N VAL A 134 1.17 9.24 -2.32
CA VAL A 134 1.05 10.70 -2.48
C VAL A 134 -0.41 11.14 -2.58
N MET A 135 -1.25 10.39 -3.31
CA MET A 135 -2.68 10.71 -3.45
C MET A 135 -3.46 10.61 -2.13
N ALA A 136 -3.02 9.75 -1.21
CA ALA A 136 -3.69 9.50 0.07
C ALA A 136 -3.02 10.16 1.28
N ASP A 137 -1.99 10.97 1.07
CA ASP A 137 -1.16 11.58 2.12
C ASP A 137 -0.71 10.56 3.19
N THR A 138 -0.18 9.42 2.71
CA THR A 138 0.26 8.32 3.55
C THR A 138 1.71 7.96 3.29
N THR A 139 2.34 7.32 4.26
CA THR A 139 3.69 6.76 4.11
C THR A 139 3.77 5.36 4.70
N VAL A 140 4.74 4.58 4.21
CA VAL A 140 5.01 3.22 4.74
C VAL A 140 6.20 3.29 5.67
N ASN A 141 6.01 2.85 6.91
CA ASN A 141 7.06 2.78 7.92
C ASN A 141 7.44 1.33 8.23
N ALA A 142 8.74 1.12 8.51
CA ALA A 142 9.17 -0.10 9.17
C ALA A 142 8.78 -0.06 10.64
N MET A 143 8.27 -1.17 11.17
CA MET A 143 8.02 -1.30 12.60
C MET A 143 9.34 -1.44 13.34
N ILE A 144 9.64 -0.50 14.23
CA ILE A 144 10.86 -0.47 15.03
C ILE A 144 10.47 -0.71 16.50
N GLY A 145 11.08 -1.73 17.12
CA GLY A 145 10.94 -2.01 18.54
C GLY A 145 10.28 -3.34 18.88
N PRO A 146 10.41 -3.80 20.14
CA PRO A 146 9.90 -5.11 20.58
C PRO A 146 8.38 -5.22 20.50
N ASP A 147 7.64 -4.12 20.64
CA ASP A 147 6.17 -4.10 20.63
C ASP A 147 5.58 -3.73 19.26
N LYS A 148 6.44 -3.53 18.24
CA LYS A 148 6.02 -3.15 16.88
C LYS A 148 5.05 -1.95 16.86
N GLU A 149 5.28 -0.98 17.73
CA GLU A 149 4.50 0.26 17.75
C GLU A 149 4.90 1.21 16.61
N PRO A 150 3.95 1.97 16.04
CA PRO A 150 4.28 2.95 15.00
C PRO A 150 5.18 4.05 15.56
N LEU A 151 6.03 4.60 14.70
CA LEU A 151 6.96 5.69 15.08
C LEU A 151 6.25 6.91 15.70
N SER A 152 4.99 7.16 15.33
CA SER A 152 4.17 8.24 15.88
C SER A 152 3.96 8.13 17.40
N SER A 153 3.85 6.90 17.94
CA SER A 153 3.69 6.69 19.38
C SER A 153 4.94 7.08 20.18
N TRP A 154 6.13 6.98 19.58
CA TRP A 154 7.40 7.41 20.20
C TRP A 154 7.49 8.93 20.31
N PHE A 155 6.99 9.67 19.30
CA PHE A 155 6.96 11.14 19.35
C PHE A 155 5.95 11.65 20.37
N ALA A 156 4.77 11.02 20.44
CA ALA A 156 3.77 11.38 21.45
C ALA A 156 4.22 11.11 22.91
N LYS A 157 5.14 10.16 23.12
CA LYS A 157 5.77 9.92 24.42
C LYS A 157 6.81 11.00 24.78
N GLN A 158 7.56 11.53 23.80
CA GLN A 158 8.55 12.58 24.02
C GLN A 158 7.95 13.97 24.29
N GLU A 159 6.75 14.24 23.77
CA GLU A 159 6.06 15.52 24.04
C GLU A 159 5.40 15.58 25.44
N ARG A 160 5.29 14.44 26.13
CA ARG A 160 4.68 14.31 27.47
C ARG A 160 5.68 14.18 28.63
N GLY A 161 6.95 14.14 28.38
CA GLY A 161 8.02 14.12 29.37
C GLY A 161 8.84 15.39 29.34
#